data_e0bb93d4543ce6904b363d885b6640ef
#
_entry.id   e0bb93d4543ce6904b363d885b6640ef
#
_cell.length_a   1.000
_cell.length_b   1.000
_cell.length_c   1.000
_cell.angle_alpha   90.00
_cell.angle_beta   90.00
_cell.angle_gamma   90.00
#
_symmetry.space_group_name_H-M   'P 1'
#
loop_
_entity.id
_entity.type
_entity.pdbx_description
1 polymer ?
#
loop_
_entity_poly.entity_id
_entity_poly.type
_entity_poly.pdbx_seq_one_letter_code
_entity_poly.pdbx_strand_id
1 'polypeptide(L)'
;GFPLSVPANIASLELGRSEKGDPGYWRWQAKNITATLKPRQPWLIHIQTTAHQSSEFVDTKNQLRTLKIVARVAKGIVEIGSDGRLAAVSTRFEALGLTGTALPGPVLAAGLKASINFLRDTRIDIQGDSLRLPREIDPLFGENMDVLRAKATITGPLPRNWSRTEITAWRDEGGTIDLTRGRIKWGDLDITANGTFALDARMRLQGSGTASMQGHNESIKVLTERSMITPLNAAALTIGLNLLGQQDKDTVKLPFSAQNGQLKVGAVSAAILKPLQFPGE
;
A
#
# COMPACT_ATOMS: atom_id res chain seq x y z
N GLY A 1 31.75 -24.21 -20.56
CA GLY A 1 31.43 -23.49 -19.32
C GLY A 1 29.97 -23.71 -18.95
N PHE A 2 29.68 -23.89 -17.68
CA PHE A 2 28.30 -23.99 -17.21
C PHE A 2 27.53 -22.70 -17.56
N PRO A 3 26.27 -22.79 -18.00
CA PRO A 3 25.49 -21.61 -18.30
C PRO A 3 25.37 -20.74 -17.04
N LEU A 4 25.63 -19.44 -17.22
CA LEU A 4 25.53 -18.46 -16.12
C LEU A 4 24.08 -18.28 -15.61
N SER A 5 23.10 -18.78 -16.36
CA SER A 5 21.67 -18.77 -16.03
C SER A 5 20.93 -19.85 -16.82
N VAL A 6 19.85 -20.35 -16.22
CA VAL A 6 18.94 -21.33 -16.83
C VAL A 6 17.56 -20.69 -16.96
N PRO A 7 17.15 -20.28 -18.17
CA PRO A 7 15.82 -19.75 -18.41
C PRO A 7 14.81 -20.90 -18.60
N ALA A 8 13.62 -20.72 -18.07
CA ALA A 8 12.44 -21.51 -18.33
C ALA A 8 11.31 -20.63 -18.87
N ASN A 9 10.79 -20.97 -20.03
CA ASN A 9 9.67 -20.23 -20.63
C ASN A 9 8.35 -20.96 -20.30
N ILE A 10 7.44 -20.23 -19.68
CA ILE A 10 6.12 -20.72 -19.25
C ILE A 10 5.08 -19.96 -20.07
N ALA A 11 4.29 -20.65 -20.88
CA ALA A 11 3.30 -20.03 -21.76
C ALA A 11 2.21 -19.31 -20.95
N SER A 12 1.76 -19.94 -19.86
CA SER A 12 0.82 -19.33 -18.92
C SER A 12 1.01 -19.92 -17.53
N LEU A 13 0.82 -19.07 -16.52
CA LEU A 13 0.81 -19.45 -15.11
C LEU A 13 -0.47 -18.93 -14.48
N GLU A 14 -1.11 -19.79 -13.73
CA GLU A 14 -2.28 -19.46 -12.93
C GLU A 14 -1.98 -19.81 -11.47
N LEU A 15 -2.23 -18.86 -10.59
CA LEU A 15 -2.16 -19.03 -9.15
C LEU A 15 -3.50 -18.63 -8.56
N GLY A 16 -4.00 -19.39 -7.62
CA GLY A 16 -5.28 -19.06 -7.01
C GLY A 16 -5.56 -19.85 -5.75
N ARG A 17 -6.63 -19.49 -5.10
CA ARG A 17 -7.13 -20.12 -3.87
C ARG A 17 -8.64 -20.18 -3.91
N SER A 18 -9.20 -21.30 -3.42
CA SER A 18 -10.63 -21.55 -3.28
C SER A 18 -11.38 -21.67 -4.61
N GLU A 19 -12.61 -22.10 -4.56
CA GLU A 19 -13.50 -22.13 -5.73
C GLU A 19 -14.08 -20.74 -6.01
N LYS A 20 -14.43 -20.52 -7.28
CA LYS A 20 -15.00 -19.25 -7.71
C LYS A 20 -16.35 -19.02 -7.01
N GLY A 21 -16.46 -17.91 -6.27
CA GLY A 21 -17.64 -17.56 -5.49
C GLY A 21 -17.47 -17.73 -3.98
N ASP A 22 -16.43 -18.43 -3.52
CA ASP A 22 -16.15 -18.57 -2.09
C ASP A 22 -15.58 -17.28 -1.49
N PRO A 23 -15.88 -16.98 -0.22
CA PRO A 23 -15.17 -15.94 0.52
C PRO A 23 -13.67 -16.23 0.55
N GLY A 24 -12.86 -15.23 0.16
CA GLY A 24 -11.41 -15.37 0.05
C GLY A 24 -10.91 -15.99 -1.26
N TYR A 25 -11.81 -16.18 -2.25
CA TYR A 25 -11.41 -16.53 -3.61
C TYR A 25 -10.50 -15.46 -4.18
N TRP A 26 -9.40 -15.89 -4.76
CA TRP A 26 -8.56 -15.08 -5.62
C TRP A 26 -7.90 -15.95 -6.68
N ARG A 27 -7.67 -15.38 -7.85
CA ARG A 27 -6.95 -15.98 -8.96
C ARG A 27 -6.08 -14.92 -9.62
N TRP A 28 -4.85 -15.25 -9.90
CA TRP A 28 -3.95 -14.44 -10.71
C TRP A 28 -3.47 -15.24 -11.90
N GLN A 29 -3.44 -14.61 -13.05
CA GLN A 29 -3.00 -15.23 -14.30
C GLN A 29 -1.99 -14.31 -15.00
N ALA A 30 -0.94 -14.91 -15.53
CA ALA A 30 0.02 -14.24 -16.41
C ALA A 30 0.39 -15.15 -17.58
N LYS A 31 0.73 -14.53 -18.71
CA LYS A 31 1.15 -15.23 -19.92
C LYS A 31 2.59 -14.87 -20.28
N ASN A 32 3.25 -15.74 -21.07
CA ASN A 32 4.60 -15.51 -21.57
C ASN A 32 5.59 -15.13 -20.46
N ILE A 33 5.72 -16.00 -19.48
CA ILE A 33 6.59 -15.80 -18.33
C ILE A 33 7.94 -16.43 -18.63
N THR A 34 9.01 -15.68 -18.41
CA THR A 34 10.36 -16.21 -18.37
C THR A 34 10.84 -16.25 -16.93
N ALA A 35 11.04 -17.44 -16.39
CA ALA A 35 11.68 -17.67 -15.10
C ALA A 35 13.16 -17.98 -15.32
N THR A 36 14.05 -17.33 -14.60
CA THR A 36 15.51 -17.52 -14.74
C THR A 36 16.11 -17.86 -13.39
N LEU A 37 16.82 -18.98 -13.34
CA LEU A 37 17.61 -19.41 -12.20
C LEU A 37 19.10 -19.20 -12.50
N LYS A 38 19.85 -18.74 -11.51
CA LYS A 38 21.31 -18.63 -11.58
C LYS A 38 21.91 -19.74 -10.72
N PRO A 39 22.79 -20.62 -11.26
CA PRO A 39 23.37 -21.73 -10.49
C PRO A 39 24.09 -21.32 -9.20
N ARG A 40 24.64 -20.09 -9.17
CA ARG A 40 25.30 -19.53 -7.97
C ARG A 40 24.33 -18.98 -6.93
N GLN A 41 23.05 -18.80 -7.28
CA GLN A 41 21.99 -18.27 -6.43
C GLN A 41 20.68 -19.02 -6.74
N PRO A 42 20.65 -20.34 -6.51
CA PRO A 42 19.52 -21.20 -6.91
C PRO A 42 18.24 -20.88 -6.11
N TRP A 43 18.34 -20.16 -5.01
CA TRP A 43 17.23 -19.71 -4.19
C TRP A 43 16.55 -18.43 -4.72
N LEU A 44 17.15 -17.75 -5.71
CA LEU A 44 16.57 -16.57 -6.35
C LEU A 44 15.99 -16.91 -7.72
N ILE A 45 14.68 -16.81 -7.85
CA ILE A 45 13.96 -17.02 -9.09
C ILE A 45 13.63 -15.65 -9.68
N HIS A 46 14.30 -15.29 -10.77
CA HIS A 46 14.00 -14.06 -11.51
C HIS A 46 12.85 -14.32 -12.46
N ILE A 47 11.79 -13.54 -12.36
CA ILE A 47 10.60 -13.66 -13.19
C ILE A 47 10.47 -12.41 -14.06
N GLN A 48 10.23 -12.60 -15.34
CA GLN A 48 9.85 -11.55 -16.26
C GLN A 48 8.61 -12.01 -17.01
N THR A 49 7.61 -11.14 -17.10
CA THR A 49 6.38 -11.41 -17.87
C THR A 49 6.18 -10.32 -18.88
N THR A 50 5.58 -10.69 -20.01
CA THR A 50 5.13 -9.70 -20.98
C THR A 50 3.78 -9.12 -20.53
N ALA A 51 3.70 -7.87 -20.62
CA ALA A 51 2.60 -6.90 -20.64
C ALA A 51 1.28 -7.21 -19.93
N HIS A 52 0.67 -8.39 -20.01
CA HIS A 52 -0.71 -8.58 -19.59
C HIS A 52 -0.83 -9.62 -18.48
N GLN A 53 -1.31 -9.17 -17.34
CA GLN A 53 -1.68 -10.02 -16.22
C GLN A 53 -3.11 -9.69 -15.82
N SER A 54 -3.82 -10.66 -15.25
CA SER A 54 -5.15 -10.46 -14.71
C SER A 54 -5.26 -11.08 -13.33
N SER A 55 -6.04 -10.44 -12.47
CA SER A 55 -6.41 -10.97 -11.17
C SER A 55 -7.92 -10.89 -11.01
N GLU A 56 -8.48 -11.93 -10.41
CA GLU A 56 -9.88 -11.99 -10.01
C GLU A 56 -9.92 -12.29 -8.51
N PHE A 57 -10.81 -11.66 -7.78
CA PHE A 57 -10.99 -11.91 -6.35
C PHE A 57 -12.38 -11.52 -5.89
N VAL A 58 -12.82 -12.08 -4.79
CA VAL A 58 -14.07 -11.71 -4.13
C VAL A 58 -13.78 -10.62 -3.11
N ASP A 59 -14.48 -9.49 -3.22
CA ASP A 59 -14.33 -8.35 -2.30
C ASP A 59 -15.09 -8.58 -0.96
N THR A 60 -14.96 -7.64 -0.04
CA THR A 60 -15.65 -7.69 1.27
C THR A 60 -17.18 -7.67 1.17
N LYS A 61 -17.73 -7.27 0.02
CA LYS A 61 -19.18 -7.29 -0.27
C LYS A 61 -19.62 -8.55 -1.00
N ASN A 62 -18.76 -9.57 -1.02
CA ASN A 62 -18.98 -10.82 -1.75
C ASN A 62 -19.19 -10.65 -3.25
N GLN A 63 -18.57 -9.61 -3.85
CA GLN A 63 -18.65 -9.34 -5.28
C GLN A 63 -17.36 -9.77 -5.97
N LEU A 64 -17.49 -10.47 -7.11
CA LEU A 64 -16.34 -10.82 -7.94
C LEU A 64 -15.78 -9.55 -8.58
N ARG A 65 -14.53 -9.26 -8.31
CA ARG A 65 -13.77 -8.14 -8.87
C ARG A 65 -12.67 -8.63 -9.78
N THR A 66 -12.40 -7.85 -10.79
CA THR A 66 -11.30 -8.11 -11.73
C THR A 66 -10.32 -6.96 -11.71
N LEU A 67 -9.04 -7.27 -11.84
CA LEU A 67 -7.96 -6.31 -12.01
C LEU A 67 -7.09 -6.76 -13.19
N LYS A 68 -6.98 -5.92 -14.20
CA LYS A 68 -6.08 -6.12 -15.33
C LYS A 68 -4.85 -5.26 -15.14
N ILE A 69 -3.69 -5.85 -15.31
CA ILE A 69 -2.39 -5.23 -15.13
C ILE A 69 -1.70 -5.24 -16.49
N VAL A 70 -1.32 -4.07 -16.98
CA VAL A 70 -0.56 -3.88 -18.20
C VAL A 70 0.68 -3.07 -17.86
N ALA A 71 1.85 -3.49 -18.29
CA ALA A 71 3.08 -2.76 -18.05
C ALA A 71 4.07 -2.95 -19.21
N ARG A 72 4.88 -1.93 -19.51
CA ARG A 72 5.98 -2.07 -20.47
C ARG A 72 7.04 -3.04 -19.98
N VAL A 73 7.32 -3.01 -18.67
CA VAL A 73 8.23 -3.93 -17.99
C VAL A 73 7.52 -4.44 -16.74
N ALA A 74 7.48 -5.77 -16.60
CA ALA A 74 7.01 -6.44 -15.40
C ALA A 74 8.06 -7.49 -15.01
N LYS A 75 8.78 -7.22 -13.93
CA LYS A 75 9.83 -8.10 -13.39
C LYS A 75 9.53 -8.41 -11.93
N GLY A 76 9.90 -9.62 -11.51
CA GLY A 76 9.82 -10.06 -10.14
C GLY A 76 11.04 -10.88 -9.75
N ILE A 77 11.30 -10.94 -8.45
CA ILE A 77 12.25 -11.86 -7.85
C ILE A 77 11.51 -12.55 -6.70
N VAL A 78 11.55 -13.86 -6.71
CA VAL A 78 11.06 -14.71 -5.63
C VAL A 78 12.26 -15.32 -4.95
N GLU A 79 12.38 -15.15 -3.66
CA GLU A 79 13.42 -15.75 -2.84
C GLU A 79 12.84 -16.89 -2.00
N ILE A 80 13.49 -18.04 -2.08
CA ILE A 80 13.16 -19.22 -1.28
C ILE A 80 14.19 -19.33 -0.15
N GLY A 81 13.72 -19.47 1.07
CA GLY A 81 14.55 -19.67 2.24
C GLY A 81 15.22 -21.04 2.28
N SER A 82 16.18 -21.21 3.17
CA SER A 82 16.86 -22.49 3.39
C SER A 82 15.93 -23.60 3.86
N ASP A 83 14.78 -23.27 4.40
CA ASP A 83 13.70 -24.17 4.81
C ASP A 83 12.73 -24.53 3.66
N GLY A 84 13.00 -24.05 2.43
CA GLY A 84 12.14 -24.26 1.25
C GLY A 84 10.89 -23.39 1.21
N ARG A 85 10.72 -22.47 2.16
CA ARG A 85 9.58 -21.56 2.21
C ARG A 85 9.86 -20.26 1.49
N LEU A 86 8.80 -19.56 1.10
CA LEU A 86 8.90 -18.22 0.53
C LEU A 86 9.51 -17.27 1.56
N ALA A 87 10.69 -16.71 1.25
CA ALA A 87 11.41 -15.77 2.11
C ALA A 87 11.15 -14.31 1.72
N ALA A 88 11.13 -14.01 0.41
CA ALA A 88 10.85 -12.67 -0.07
C ALA A 88 10.25 -12.68 -1.47
N VAL A 89 9.48 -11.64 -1.77
CA VAL A 89 9.00 -11.33 -3.13
C VAL A 89 9.29 -9.86 -3.40
N SER A 90 9.84 -9.55 -4.55
CA SER A 90 9.93 -8.18 -5.05
C SER A 90 9.41 -8.09 -6.46
N THR A 91 8.75 -6.96 -6.77
CA THR A 91 8.22 -6.68 -8.10
C THR A 91 8.59 -5.28 -8.55
N ARG A 92 8.78 -5.12 -9.86
CA ARG A 92 9.00 -3.84 -10.51
C ARG A 92 8.20 -3.75 -11.80
N PHE A 93 7.43 -2.70 -11.89
CA PHE A 93 6.67 -2.35 -13.09
C PHE A 93 7.14 -0.99 -13.63
N GLU A 94 7.18 -0.84 -14.95
CA GLU A 94 7.41 0.41 -15.65
C GLU A 94 6.26 0.66 -16.64
N ALA A 95 5.80 1.88 -16.72
CA ALA A 95 4.62 2.28 -17.49
C ALA A 95 3.41 1.37 -17.16
N LEU A 96 3.07 1.32 -15.88
CA LEU A 96 1.99 0.48 -15.34
C LEU A 96 0.64 1.10 -15.62
N GLY A 97 -0.30 0.29 -16.10
CA GLY A 97 -1.73 0.57 -16.20
C GLY A 97 -2.53 -0.49 -15.47
N LEU A 98 -3.43 -0.07 -14.59
CA LEU A 98 -4.36 -0.92 -13.86
C LEU A 98 -5.79 -0.56 -14.28
N THR A 99 -6.59 -1.56 -14.64
CA THR A 99 -8.00 -1.41 -15.00
C THR A 99 -8.81 -2.60 -14.49
N GLY A 100 -10.12 -2.47 -14.48
CA GLY A 100 -11.01 -3.58 -14.08
C GLY A 100 -12.08 -3.14 -13.09
N THR A 101 -12.96 -4.06 -12.73
CA THR A 101 -14.09 -3.77 -11.82
C THR A 101 -13.67 -3.55 -10.37
N ALA A 102 -12.41 -3.86 -10.03
CA ALA A 102 -11.82 -3.57 -8.73
C ALA A 102 -11.53 -2.08 -8.52
N LEU A 103 -11.47 -1.31 -9.60
CA LEU A 103 -11.13 0.11 -9.59
C LEU A 103 -12.29 0.92 -10.15
N PRO A 104 -12.55 2.11 -9.65
CA PRO A 104 -13.59 3.01 -10.20
C PRO A 104 -13.23 3.54 -11.58
N GLY A 105 -11.95 3.52 -11.96
CA GLY A 105 -11.42 3.94 -13.25
C GLY A 105 -9.94 3.53 -13.38
N PRO A 106 -9.29 3.85 -14.51
CA PRO A 106 -7.90 3.46 -14.75
C PRO A 106 -6.93 4.17 -13.81
N VAL A 107 -5.98 3.41 -13.27
CA VAL A 107 -4.82 3.92 -12.53
C VAL A 107 -3.56 3.72 -13.37
N LEU A 108 -2.78 4.77 -13.55
CA LEU A 108 -1.51 4.71 -14.28
C LEU A 108 -0.36 5.02 -13.32
N ALA A 109 0.82 4.48 -13.59
CA ALA A 109 2.05 4.84 -12.89
C ALA A 109 3.25 4.76 -13.84
N ALA A 110 4.14 5.73 -13.77
CA ALA A 110 5.40 5.65 -14.51
C ALA A 110 6.27 4.50 -13.99
N GLY A 111 6.27 4.29 -12.68
CA GLY A 111 6.96 3.20 -12.03
C GLY A 111 6.28 2.75 -10.74
N LEU A 112 6.30 1.45 -10.49
CA LEU A 112 5.89 0.84 -9.23
C LEU A 112 6.90 -0.24 -8.84
N LYS A 113 7.40 -0.16 -7.62
CA LYS A 113 8.20 -1.22 -6.99
C LYS A 113 7.52 -1.62 -5.70
N ALA A 114 7.45 -2.91 -5.44
CA ALA A 114 6.98 -3.45 -4.18
C ALA A 114 7.85 -4.62 -3.76
N SER A 115 8.17 -4.71 -2.48
CA SER A 115 8.83 -5.87 -1.91
C SER A 115 8.22 -6.25 -0.58
N ILE A 116 8.15 -7.54 -0.34
CA ILE A 116 7.72 -8.14 0.91
C ILE A 116 8.77 -9.17 1.31
N ASN A 117 9.24 -9.11 2.54
CA ASN A 117 10.18 -10.04 3.11
C ASN A 117 9.52 -10.70 4.33
N PHE A 118 9.45 -12.04 4.33
CA PHE A 118 8.72 -12.87 5.29
C PHE A 118 9.64 -13.48 6.35
N LEU A 119 10.64 -12.74 6.84
CA LEU A 119 11.46 -13.18 7.96
C LEU A 119 10.61 -13.25 9.26
N ARG A 120 11.25 -13.21 10.42
CA ARG A 120 10.55 -13.18 11.72
C ARG A 120 9.49 -12.10 11.79
N ASP A 121 9.81 -10.91 11.30
CA ASP A 121 8.90 -9.79 11.12
C ASP A 121 8.76 -9.51 9.62
N THR A 122 7.55 -9.25 9.16
CA THR A 122 7.32 -8.99 7.75
C THR A 122 7.64 -7.55 7.40
N ARG A 123 8.57 -7.35 6.48
CA ARG A 123 8.94 -6.02 5.98
C ARG A 123 8.32 -5.78 4.63
N ILE A 124 7.72 -4.60 4.48
CA ILE A 124 7.07 -4.15 3.26
C ILE A 124 7.75 -2.85 2.81
N ASP A 125 8.09 -2.75 1.53
CA ASP A 125 8.57 -1.52 0.88
C ASP A 125 7.79 -1.32 -0.41
N ILE A 126 7.11 -0.18 -0.55
CA ILE A 126 6.32 0.19 -1.72
C ILE A 126 6.81 1.55 -2.21
N GLN A 127 7.06 1.66 -3.52
CA GLN A 127 7.52 2.86 -4.17
C GLN A 127 6.74 3.05 -5.48
N GLY A 128 5.93 4.10 -5.55
CA GLY A 128 5.21 4.53 -6.74
C GLY A 128 5.71 5.89 -7.21
N ASP A 129 5.89 6.04 -8.51
CA ASP A 129 6.33 7.27 -9.16
C ASP A 129 5.33 7.70 -10.22
N SER A 130 4.95 8.98 -10.22
CA SER A 130 4.03 9.61 -11.17
C SER A 130 2.76 8.79 -11.37
N LEU A 131 1.99 8.64 -10.30
CA LEU A 131 0.70 7.95 -10.33
C LEU A 131 -0.35 8.92 -10.87
N ARG A 132 -1.20 8.40 -11.76
CA ARG A 132 -2.41 9.08 -12.19
C ARG A 132 -3.62 8.31 -11.69
N LEU A 133 -4.38 8.98 -10.83
CA LEU A 133 -5.58 8.44 -10.20
C LEU A 133 -6.80 8.63 -11.11
N PRO A 134 -7.82 7.76 -11.01
CA PRO A 134 -9.03 7.90 -11.81
C PRO A 134 -9.84 9.13 -11.36
N ARG A 135 -10.43 9.82 -12.33
CA ARG A 135 -11.29 10.99 -12.09
C ARG A 135 -12.54 10.65 -11.30
N GLU A 136 -13.00 9.44 -11.44
CA GLU A 136 -14.22 8.90 -10.84
C GLU A 136 -14.18 8.89 -9.31
N ILE A 137 -12.99 8.90 -8.70
CA ILE A 137 -12.84 9.04 -7.23
C ILE A 137 -12.78 10.51 -6.79
N ASP A 138 -12.86 11.46 -7.72
CA ASP A 138 -12.71 12.89 -7.44
C ASP A 138 -11.49 13.18 -6.53
N PRO A 139 -10.25 12.95 -7.04
CA PRO A 139 -9.07 12.96 -6.21
C PRO A 139 -8.83 14.33 -5.55
N LEU A 140 -8.65 14.34 -4.23
CA LEU A 140 -8.64 15.53 -3.39
C LEU A 140 -7.63 16.61 -3.83
N PHE A 141 -6.43 16.20 -4.21
CA PHE A 141 -5.35 17.09 -4.65
C PHE A 141 -5.03 16.91 -6.15
N GLY A 142 -6.05 16.56 -6.96
CA GLY A 142 -5.93 16.33 -8.40
C GLY A 142 -5.52 14.90 -8.77
N GLU A 143 -5.57 14.60 -10.06
CA GLU A 143 -5.34 13.25 -10.57
C GLU A 143 -3.89 12.77 -10.41
N ASN A 144 -2.91 13.69 -10.39
CA ASN A 144 -1.50 13.37 -10.43
C ASN A 144 -0.89 13.35 -9.02
N MET A 145 -0.37 12.19 -8.63
CA MET A 145 0.42 11.99 -7.41
C MET A 145 1.86 11.69 -7.82
N ASP A 146 2.79 12.59 -7.52
CA ASP A 146 4.18 12.50 -7.97
C ASP A 146 4.92 11.34 -7.31
N VAL A 147 4.69 11.18 -5.99
CA VAL A 147 5.45 10.23 -5.17
C VAL A 147 4.53 9.53 -4.19
N LEU A 148 4.66 8.21 -4.14
CA LEU A 148 4.12 7.36 -3.09
C LEU A 148 5.26 6.47 -2.56
N ARG A 149 5.56 6.55 -1.27
CA ARG A 149 6.54 5.69 -0.59
C ARG A 149 5.95 5.18 0.71
N ALA A 150 6.11 3.89 0.96
CA ALA A 150 5.75 3.29 2.24
C ALA A 150 6.77 2.21 2.59
N LYS A 151 7.38 2.33 3.76
CA LYS A 151 8.25 1.30 4.32
C LYS A 151 7.76 0.97 5.72
N ALA A 152 7.35 -0.27 5.92
CA ALA A 152 6.77 -0.72 7.17
C ALA A 152 7.30 -2.10 7.58
N THR A 153 7.26 -2.34 8.88
CA THR A 153 7.50 -3.64 9.49
C THR A 153 6.25 -4.08 10.23
N ILE A 154 5.76 -5.27 9.94
CA ILE A 154 4.65 -5.89 10.66
C ILE A 154 5.26 -6.89 11.62
N THR A 155 5.06 -6.69 12.91
CA THR A 155 5.58 -7.55 13.96
C THR A 155 4.71 -8.79 14.13
N GLY A 156 5.37 -9.93 14.30
CA GLY A 156 4.72 -11.23 14.47
C GLY A 156 4.36 -11.91 13.13
N PRO A 157 3.91 -13.17 13.19
CA PRO A 157 3.57 -13.92 12.00
C PRO A 157 2.34 -13.31 11.31
N LEU A 158 2.45 -13.12 10.00
CA LEU A 158 1.31 -12.66 9.21
C LEU A 158 0.16 -13.67 9.29
N PRO A 159 -1.07 -13.22 9.46
CA PRO A 159 -2.25 -14.06 9.35
C PRO A 159 -2.28 -14.82 8.02
N ARG A 160 -2.55 -16.12 8.07
CA ARG A 160 -2.64 -16.95 6.86
C ARG A 160 -3.86 -16.59 6.02
N ASN A 161 -4.93 -16.23 6.70
CA ASN A 161 -6.16 -15.73 6.11
C ASN A 161 -6.43 -14.35 6.72
N TRP A 162 -6.86 -13.41 5.93
CA TRP A 162 -7.29 -12.09 6.40
C TRP A 162 -8.71 -12.16 6.99
N SER A 163 -9.00 -13.22 7.77
CA SER A 163 -10.26 -13.37 8.50
C SER A 163 -10.21 -12.60 9.82
N ARG A 164 -11.38 -12.25 10.34
CA ARG A 164 -11.50 -11.58 11.65
C ARG A 164 -10.78 -12.37 12.75
N THR A 165 -10.93 -13.70 12.76
CA THR A 165 -10.34 -14.57 13.79
C THR A 165 -8.82 -14.48 13.80
N GLU A 166 -8.17 -14.57 12.65
CA GLU A 166 -6.70 -14.53 12.57
C GLU A 166 -6.14 -13.14 12.83
N ILE A 167 -6.82 -12.08 12.36
CA ILE A 167 -6.42 -10.69 12.67
C ILE A 167 -6.63 -10.41 14.16
N THR A 168 -7.68 -10.97 14.79
CA THR A 168 -7.88 -10.87 16.25
C THR A 168 -6.74 -11.53 16.99
N ALA A 169 -6.37 -12.76 16.61
CA ALA A 169 -5.26 -13.47 17.23
C ALA A 169 -3.94 -12.69 17.10
N TRP A 170 -3.62 -12.20 15.87
CA TRP A 170 -2.44 -11.37 15.65
C TRP A 170 -2.43 -10.11 16.52
N ARG A 171 -3.56 -9.41 16.66
CA ARG A 171 -3.71 -8.25 17.53
C ARG A 171 -3.46 -8.62 18.99
N ASP A 172 -4.11 -9.71 19.47
CA ASP A 172 -4.07 -10.13 20.88
C ASP A 172 -2.68 -10.65 21.27
N GLU A 173 -1.90 -11.15 20.31
CA GLU A 173 -0.50 -11.52 20.45
C GLU A 173 0.45 -10.30 20.42
N GLY A 174 -0.09 -9.08 20.38
CA GLY A 174 0.71 -7.84 20.39
C GLY A 174 1.20 -7.41 19.00
N GLY A 175 0.51 -7.82 17.95
CA GLY A 175 0.82 -7.44 16.58
C GLY A 175 0.81 -5.93 16.38
N THR A 176 1.86 -5.41 15.74
CA THR A 176 2.02 -3.99 15.43
C THR A 176 2.48 -3.77 13.99
N ILE A 177 2.21 -2.59 13.48
CA ILE A 177 2.70 -2.10 12.19
C ILE A 177 3.56 -0.88 12.48
N ASP A 178 4.86 -0.99 12.26
CA ASP A 178 5.80 0.11 12.37
C ASP A 178 6.06 0.73 10.99
N LEU A 179 5.45 1.88 10.73
CA LEU A 179 5.71 2.69 9.54
C LEU A 179 7.01 3.46 9.73
N THR A 180 8.12 2.88 9.28
CA THR A 180 9.43 3.50 9.39
C THR A 180 9.52 4.76 8.52
N ARG A 181 8.88 4.76 7.34
CA ARG A 181 8.80 5.88 6.41
C ARG A 181 7.57 5.79 5.54
N GLY A 182 6.72 6.81 5.59
CA GLY A 182 5.70 7.10 4.60
C GLY A 182 6.02 8.43 3.91
N ARG A 183 5.85 8.58 2.59
CA ARG A 183 5.88 9.85 1.89
C ARG A 183 4.84 9.85 0.78
N ILE A 184 4.06 10.91 0.72
CA ILE A 184 3.13 11.19 -0.35
C ILE A 184 3.40 12.62 -0.83
N LYS A 185 3.69 12.76 -2.15
CA LYS A 185 3.69 14.06 -2.81
C LYS A 185 2.55 14.09 -3.82
N TRP A 186 1.54 14.92 -3.55
CA TRP A 186 0.29 14.95 -4.29
C TRP A 186 -0.20 16.39 -4.44
N GLY A 187 -0.06 16.94 -5.65
CA GLY A 187 -0.21 18.39 -5.87
C GLY A 187 0.81 19.16 -5.05
N ASP A 188 0.35 20.19 -4.35
CA ASP A 188 1.21 21.03 -3.49
C ASP A 188 1.56 20.37 -2.15
N LEU A 189 0.84 19.29 -1.79
CA LEU A 189 1.04 18.57 -0.54
C LEU A 189 2.24 17.62 -0.62
N ASP A 190 3.24 17.80 0.24
CA ASP A 190 4.31 16.83 0.47
C ASP A 190 4.33 16.45 1.97
N ILE A 191 3.90 15.22 2.26
CA ILE A 191 3.87 14.67 3.62
C ILE A 191 4.88 13.55 3.73
N THR A 192 5.71 13.60 4.76
CA THR A 192 6.51 12.47 5.23
C THR A 192 6.06 12.11 6.64
N ALA A 193 5.82 10.83 6.91
CA ALA A 193 5.35 10.37 8.20
C ALA A 193 6.08 9.10 8.65
N ASN A 194 6.16 8.90 9.96
CA ASN A 194 6.51 7.65 10.61
C ASN A 194 5.61 7.44 11.84
N GLY A 195 5.50 6.20 12.30
CA GLY A 195 4.67 5.91 13.47
C GLY A 195 4.44 4.43 13.67
N THR A 196 3.99 4.07 14.84
CA THR A 196 3.65 2.69 15.20
C THR A 196 2.16 2.58 15.44
N PHE A 197 1.56 1.55 14.85
CA PHE A 197 0.13 1.29 14.88
C PHE A 197 -0.16 -0.14 15.32
N ALA A 198 -1.32 -0.31 15.94
CA ALA A 198 -1.92 -1.58 16.30
C ALA A 198 -3.43 -1.53 15.99
N LEU A 199 -4.16 -2.57 16.32
CA LEU A 199 -5.62 -2.59 16.27
C LEU A 199 -6.21 -2.55 17.68
N ASP A 200 -7.28 -1.78 17.87
CA ASP A 200 -8.03 -1.80 19.11
C ASP A 200 -9.02 -2.99 19.17
N ALA A 201 -9.72 -3.16 20.30
CA ALA A 201 -10.70 -4.23 20.48
C ALA A 201 -11.86 -4.17 19.47
N ARG A 202 -12.10 -3.04 18.82
CA ARG A 202 -13.13 -2.84 17.78
C ARG A 202 -12.54 -2.94 16.38
N MET A 203 -11.32 -3.47 16.22
CA MET A 203 -10.60 -3.58 14.93
C MET A 203 -10.38 -2.23 14.23
N ARG A 204 -10.23 -1.15 14.99
CA ARG A 204 -9.87 0.16 14.46
C ARG A 204 -8.39 0.40 14.66
N LEU A 205 -7.79 1.14 13.73
CA LEU A 205 -6.40 1.54 13.86
C LEU A 205 -6.20 2.39 15.12
N GLN A 206 -5.20 2.05 15.92
CA GLN A 206 -4.72 2.84 17.05
C GLN A 206 -3.20 2.96 16.97
N GLY A 207 -2.67 4.09 17.41
CA GLY A 207 -1.24 4.33 17.39
C GLY A 207 -0.89 5.81 17.38
N SER A 208 0.38 6.10 17.18
CA SER A 208 0.87 7.47 17.11
C SER A 208 2.12 7.57 16.25
N GLY A 209 2.45 8.79 15.86
CA GLY A 209 3.61 9.06 15.05
C GLY A 209 3.87 10.54 14.88
N THR A 210 4.78 10.85 13.97
CA THR A 210 5.12 12.21 13.57
C THR A 210 4.98 12.36 12.07
N ALA A 211 4.38 13.44 11.63
CA ALA A 211 4.31 13.84 10.23
C ALA A 211 5.04 15.17 10.03
N SER A 212 5.76 15.28 8.91
CA SER A 212 6.30 16.55 8.40
C SER A 212 5.55 16.87 7.12
N MET A 213 5.04 18.09 7.02
CA MET A 213 4.16 18.53 5.93
C MET A 213 4.68 19.83 5.32
N GLN A 214 4.67 19.88 3.98
CA GLN A 214 4.85 21.10 3.17
C GLN A 214 3.60 21.32 2.32
N GLY A 215 3.36 22.56 1.86
CA GLY A 215 2.16 22.92 1.09
C GLY A 215 0.87 22.89 1.92
N HIS A 216 0.98 23.13 3.23
CA HIS A 216 -0.15 23.01 4.16
C HIS A 216 -1.23 24.06 3.91
N ASN A 217 -0.87 25.31 3.53
CA ASN A 217 -1.85 26.38 3.29
C ASN A 217 -2.78 26.07 2.13
N GLU A 218 -2.22 25.64 1.00
CA GLU A 218 -2.96 25.21 -0.19
C GLU A 218 -3.80 23.98 0.11
N SER A 219 -3.25 23.05 0.88
CA SER A 219 -3.97 21.84 1.30
C SER A 219 -5.16 22.16 2.21
N ILE A 220 -5.01 23.06 3.18
CA ILE A 220 -6.11 23.53 4.04
C ILE A 220 -7.20 24.20 3.21
N LYS A 221 -6.83 25.03 2.22
CA LYS A 221 -7.77 25.65 1.31
C LYS A 221 -8.61 24.60 0.56
N VAL A 222 -7.97 23.63 -0.06
CA VAL A 222 -8.66 22.52 -0.76
C VAL A 222 -9.60 21.77 0.19
N LEU A 223 -9.13 21.41 1.40
CA LEU A 223 -9.96 20.70 2.40
C LEU A 223 -11.19 21.53 2.82
N THR A 224 -11.04 22.86 2.90
CA THR A 224 -12.14 23.76 3.26
C THR A 224 -13.15 23.89 2.11
N GLU A 225 -12.68 24.07 0.88
CA GLU A 225 -13.51 24.13 -0.33
C GLU A 225 -14.31 22.84 -0.53
N ARG A 226 -13.73 21.70 -0.17
CA ARG A 226 -14.40 20.38 -0.20
C ARG A 226 -15.26 20.10 1.03
N SER A 227 -15.45 21.07 1.93
CA SER A 227 -16.22 20.92 3.18
C SER A 227 -15.76 19.79 4.10
N MET A 228 -14.50 19.37 3.98
CA MET A 228 -13.90 18.34 4.83
C MET A 228 -13.49 18.86 6.19
N ILE A 229 -13.21 20.18 6.27
CA ILE A 229 -12.97 20.92 7.53
C ILE A 229 -13.82 22.17 7.53
N THR A 230 -14.24 22.61 8.72
CA THR A 230 -14.98 23.86 8.86
C THR A 230 -14.06 25.05 8.68
N PRO A 231 -14.56 26.23 8.24
CA PRO A 231 -13.75 27.44 8.14
C PRO A 231 -13.05 27.84 9.44
N LEU A 232 -13.70 27.61 10.59
CA LEU A 232 -13.12 27.86 11.91
C LEU A 232 -11.92 26.93 12.18
N ASN A 233 -12.05 25.63 11.89
CA ASN A 233 -10.95 24.68 12.03
C ASN A 233 -9.82 24.97 11.05
N ALA A 234 -10.14 25.39 9.82
CA ALA A 234 -9.17 25.82 8.83
C ALA A 234 -8.35 27.03 9.32
N ALA A 235 -9.01 28.05 9.86
CA ALA A 235 -8.33 29.22 10.44
C ALA A 235 -7.42 28.83 11.62
N ALA A 236 -7.91 27.99 12.54
CA ALA A 236 -7.13 27.52 13.68
C ALA A 236 -5.91 26.69 13.23
N LEU A 237 -6.08 25.80 12.23
CA LEU A 237 -4.98 25.03 11.63
C LEU A 237 -3.95 25.97 10.99
N THR A 238 -4.38 26.92 10.16
CA THR A 238 -3.49 27.85 9.48
C THR A 238 -2.64 28.65 10.48
N ILE A 239 -3.27 29.20 11.52
CA ILE A 239 -2.56 29.96 12.56
C ILE A 239 -1.59 29.05 13.31
N GLY A 240 -2.05 27.87 13.75
CA GLY A 240 -1.22 26.90 14.50
C GLY A 240 -0.03 26.43 13.70
N LEU A 241 -0.24 26.08 12.42
CA LEU A 241 0.83 25.60 11.53
C LEU A 241 1.84 26.69 11.18
N ASN A 242 1.37 27.91 10.93
CA ASN A 242 2.26 29.05 10.67
C ASN A 242 3.11 29.43 11.88
N LEU A 243 2.57 29.32 13.10
CA LEU A 243 3.34 29.54 14.33
C LEU A 243 4.42 28.47 14.53
N LEU A 244 4.12 27.21 14.19
CA LEU A 244 5.07 26.10 14.29
C LEU A 244 6.11 26.11 13.15
N GLY A 245 5.72 26.60 11.96
CA GLY A 245 6.57 26.65 10.77
C GLY A 245 7.61 27.79 10.76
N GLN A 246 7.59 28.70 11.74
CA GLN A 246 8.53 29.83 11.78
C GLN A 246 10.01 29.44 11.97
N GLN A 247 10.29 28.21 12.38
CA GLN A 247 11.67 27.71 12.54
C GLN A 247 12.27 27.10 11.27
N ASP A 248 11.43 26.66 10.32
CA ASP A 248 11.88 26.07 9.04
C ASP A 248 10.87 26.49 7.98
N LYS A 249 11.26 27.44 7.13
CA LYS A 249 10.38 28.31 6.31
C LYS A 249 9.18 27.67 5.58
N ASP A 250 9.12 26.32 5.41
CA ASP A 250 8.04 25.65 4.70
C ASP A 250 7.64 24.27 5.25
N THR A 251 8.30 23.78 6.29
CA THR A 251 8.04 22.40 6.82
C THR A 251 7.52 22.47 8.25
N VAL A 252 6.32 21.94 8.46
CA VAL A 252 5.73 21.82 9.79
C VAL A 252 5.78 20.38 10.27
N LYS A 253 6.34 20.14 11.45
CA LYS A 253 6.34 18.84 12.12
C LYS A 253 5.22 18.75 13.12
N LEU A 254 4.37 17.75 12.98
CA LEU A 254 3.19 17.56 13.81
C LEU A 254 3.11 16.13 14.34
N PRO A 255 2.86 15.95 15.64
CA PRO A 255 2.47 14.66 16.15
C PRO A 255 1.06 14.32 15.64
N PHE A 256 0.82 13.05 15.36
CA PHE A 256 -0.52 12.55 15.13
C PHE A 256 -0.80 11.34 16.03
N SER A 257 -2.05 11.10 16.32
CA SER A 257 -2.49 9.94 17.09
C SER A 257 -3.81 9.39 16.55
N ALA A 258 -3.92 8.09 16.55
CA ALA A 258 -5.12 7.34 16.22
C ALA A 258 -5.60 6.63 17.49
N GLN A 259 -6.71 7.05 18.07
CA GLN A 259 -7.24 6.48 19.30
C GLN A 259 -8.77 6.56 19.31
N ASN A 260 -9.41 5.54 19.85
CA ASN A 260 -10.88 5.49 20.00
C ASN A 260 -11.66 5.75 18.69
N GLY A 261 -11.08 5.39 17.54
CA GLY A 261 -11.66 5.64 16.22
C GLY A 261 -11.54 7.08 15.72
N GLN A 262 -10.65 7.88 16.29
CA GLN A 262 -10.33 9.23 15.83
C GLN A 262 -8.87 9.36 15.45
N LEU A 263 -8.61 9.93 14.30
CA LEU A 263 -7.28 10.40 13.91
C LEU A 263 -7.17 11.88 14.30
N LYS A 264 -6.19 12.20 15.13
CA LYS A 264 -5.85 13.59 15.51
C LYS A 264 -4.49 13.96 14.94
N VAL A 265 -4.36 15.19 14.46
CA VAL A 265 -3.10 15.80 14.02
C VAL A 265 -2.88 17.03 14.90
N GLY A 266 -1.87 16.99 15.75
CA GLY A 266 -1.77 17.95 16.85
C GLY A 266 -3.00 17.88 17.75
N ALA A 267 -3.65 19.00 17.97
CA ALA A 267 -4.88 19.13 18.76
C ALA A 267 -6.17 18.93 17.95
N VAL A 268 -6.08 18.80 16.62
CA VAL A 268 -7.26 18.82 15.72
C VAL A 268 -7.66 17.39 15.34
N SER A 269 -8.97 17.11 15.42
CA SER A 269 -9.54 15.85 14.90
C SER A 269 -9.60 15.94 13.37
N ALA A 270 -8.81 15.08 12.69
CA ALA A 270 -8.66 15.08 11.23
C ALA A 270 -9.61 14.08 10.54
N ALA A 271 -9.90 12.93 11.15
CA ALA A 271 -10.76 11.94 10.55
C ALA A 271 -11.36 10.97 11.59
N ILE A 272 -12.45 10.31 11.19
CA ILE A 272 -13.03 9.18 11.92
C ILE A 272 -12.50 7.89 11.32
N LEU A 273 -11.92 7.02 12.14
CA LEU A 273 -11.39 5.73 11.75
C LEU A 273 -12.45 4.64 11.97
N LYS A 274 -12.91 4.07 10.88
CA LYS A 274 -13.86 2.95 10.91
C LYS A 274 -13.13 1.63 11.24
N PRO A 275 -13.86 0.64 11.81
CA PRO A 275 -13.34 -0.72 11.94
C PRO A 275 -12.94 -1.32 10.58
N LEU A 276 -11.95 -2.22 10.59
CA LEU A 276 -11.65 -3.03 9.42
C LEU A 276 -12.88 -3.87 9.05
N GLN A 277 -13.14 -3.97 7.76
CA GLN A 277 -14.18 -4.85 7.20
C GLN A 277 -13.54 -6.16 6.76
N PHE A 278 -14.17 -7.26 7.08
CA PHE A 278 -13.69 -8.60 6.74
C PHE A 278 -14.58 -9.24 5.68
N PRO A 279 -14.03 -10.09 4.79
CA PRO A 279 -14.82 -10.81 3.81
C PRO A 279 -15.87 -11.68 4.49
N GLY A 280 -17.13 -11.58 4.05
CA GLY A 280 -18.25 -12.39 4.56
C GLY A 280 -18.97 -11.84 5.79
N GLU A 281 -18.71 -10.57 6.19
CA GLU A 281 -19.44 -9.85 7.24
C GLU A 281 -20.36 -8.76 6.68
#